data_83c90eeffb691f7c1a88447919c1790d
#
_entry.id   83c90eeffb691f7c1a88447919c1790d
#
_cell.length_a   1.000
_cell.length_b   1.000
_cell.length_c   1.000
_cell.angle_alpha   90.00
_cell.angle_beta   90.00
_cell.angle_gamma   90.00
#
_symmetry.space_group_name_H-M   'P 1'
#
loop_
_entity.id
_entity.type
_entity.pdbx_description
1 polymer ?
#
loop_
_entity_poly.entity_id
_entity_poly.type
_entity_poly.pdbx_seq_one_letter_code
_entity_poly.pdbx_strand_id
1 'polypeptide(L)'
;MNRNSESMKTSSNPAGRIAVFASGNGSNAENIIRYFREADRGAQVALVVTNKAEAGVISRAESLGVETCVLPADRLRDPDTILPLLEARGVDLIVLAGFLLMVPPFLIARYPGRIINIHPSLLPAYGGKGMYGRRVHEAVVEAGESRTGITVHFVSEKYDDGRIIAQIPVEISPSDSAADVESKIHRLEKAHFPRIIHETFYQ
;
A
#
# COMPACT_ATOMS: atom_id res chain seq x y z
N MET A 1 -46.86 -9.60 30.05
CA MET A 1 -46.34 -8.46 29.28
C MET A 1 -44.84 -8.67 29.13
N ASN A 2 -44.45 -9.37 28.04
CA ASN A 2 -43.05 -9.60 27.70
C ASN A 2 -42.66 -8.57 26.63
N ARG A 3 -41.74 -7.67 26.94
CA ARG A 3 -41.07 -6.82 25.97
C ARG A 3 -39.77 -7.48 25.60
N ASN A 4 -39.75 -8.15 24.44
CA ASN A 4 -38.52 -8.52 23.74
C ASN A 4 -37.84 -7.24 23.26
N SER A 5 -36.75 -6.88 23.88
CA SER A 5 -35.80 -5.92 23.35
C SER A 5 -34.88 -6.67 22.40
N GLU A 6 -35.25 -6.72 21.12
CA GLU A 6 -34.35 -7.09 20.04
C GLU A 6 -33.25 -6.00 19.96
N SER A 7 -32.07 -6.38 20.40
CA SER A 7 -30.84 -5.61 20.18
C SER A 7 -30.59 -5.58 18.66
N MET A 8 -30.96 -4.49 18.01
CA MET A 8 -30.49 -4.18 16.67
C MET A 8 -28.96 -4.07 16.68
N LYS A 9 -28.30 -5.12 16.20
CA LYS A 9 -26.90 -5.00 15.80
C LYS A 9 -26.87 -4.00 14.65
N THR A 10 -26.50 -2.78 14.93
CA THR A 10 -26.13 -1.81 13.91
C THR A 10 -24.87 -2.35 13.24
N SER A 11 -25.04 -2.92 12.06
CA SER A 11 -23.97 -3.19 11.12
C SER A 11 -23.41 -1.83 10.67
N SER A 12 -22.43 -1.29 11.41
CA SER A 12 -21.69 -0.13 10.96
C SER A 12 -20.86 -0.57 9.76
N ASN A 13 -21.30 -0.17 8.57
CA ASN A 13 -20.47 -0.28 7.37
C ASN A 13 -19.16 0.48 7.68
N PRO A 14 -17.97 -0.10 7.49
CA PRO A 14 -16.73 0.60 7.76
C PRO A 14 -16.71 1.93 7.01
N ALA A 15 -16.35 3.01 7.71
CA ALA A 15 -16.41 4.36 7.16
C ALA A 15 -15.46 4.56 5.98
N GLY A 16 -14.31 3.87 5.97
CA GLY A 16 -13.27 3.98 4.93
C GLY A 16 -13.18 2.79 3.99
N ARG A 17 -12.86 3.04 2.73
CA ARG A 17 -12.73 2.02 1.66
C ARG A 17 -11.41 2.18 0.92
N ILE A 18 -10.51 1.25 1.15
CA ILE A 18 -9.14 1.27 0.64
C ILE A 18 -9.05 0.44 -0.65
N ALA A 19 -8.42 1.00 -1.69
CA ALA A 19 -7.89 0.23 -2.81
C ALA A 19 -6.38 0.05 -2.65
N VAL A 20 -5.89 -1.19 -2.70
CA VAL A 20 -4.46 -1.50 -2.65
C VAL A 20 -3.96 -1.83 -4.04
N PHE A 21 -2.93 -1.10 -4.51
CA PHE A 21 -2.30 -1.34 -5.80
C PHE A 21 -0.97 -2.05 -5.58
N ALA A 22 -0.76 -3.18 -6.26
CA ALA A 22 0.46 -4.00 -6.14
C ALA A 22 0.80 -4.69 -7.46
N SER A 23 2.09 -4.80 -7.78
CA SER A 23 2.59 -5.43 -9.03
C SER A 23 3.29 -6.78 -8.80
N GLY A 24 3.44 -7.21 -7.55
CA GLY A 24 4.27 -8.37 -7.17
C GLY A 24 3.57 -9.38 -6.27
N ASN A 25 4.32 -9.92 -5.32
CA ASN A 25 3.90 -10.98 -4.41
C ASN A 25 2.69 -10.61 -3.53
N GLY A 26 2.54 -9.32 -3.13
CA GLY A 26 1.39 -8.86 -2.37
C GLY A 26 1.46 -9.07 -0.86
N SER A 27 2.63 -9.31 -0.28
CA SER A 27 2.79 -9.46 1.18
C SER A 27 2.28 -8.25 1.97
N ASN A 28 2.53 -7.04 1.49
CA ASN A 28 1.99 -5.81 2.09
C ASN A 28 0.47 -5.71 1.93
N ALA A 29 -0.06 -6.04 0.75
CA ALA A 29 -1.51 -6.06 0.53
C ALA A 29 -2.22 -7.04 1.48
N GLU A 30 -1.71 -8.27 1.59
CA GLU A 30 -2.20 -9.26 2.55
C GLU A 30 -2.18 -8.73 3.99
N ASN A 31 -1.08 -8.10 4.39
CA ASN A 31 -0.92 -7.55 5.74
C ASN A 31 -1.92 -6.42 6.02
N ILE A 32 -2.14 -5.51 5.06
CA ILE A 32 -3.13 -4.44 5.15
C ILE A 32 -4.54 -5.02 5.25
N ILE A 33 -4.89 -6.00 4.41
CA ILE A 33 -6.20 -6.66 4.46
C ILE A 33 -6.46 -7.29 5.83
N ARG A 34 -5.50 -8.04 6.37
CA ARG A 34 -5.61 -8.68 7.69
C ARG A 34 -5.76 -7.66 8.80
N TYR A 35 -4.96 -6.61 8.79
CA TYR A 35 -4.99 -5.54 9.79
C TYR A 35 -6.36 -4.85 9.86
N PHE A 36 -6.93 -4.44 8.73
CA PHE A 36 -8.22 -3.76 8.70
C PHE A 36 -9.42 -4.67 8.90
N ARG A 37 -9.24 -5.98 8.91
CA ARG A 37 -10.26 -6.95 9.30
C ARG A 37 -10.34 -7.19 10.80
N GLU A 38 -9.23 -7.01 11.51
CA GLU A 38 -9.22 -7.13 12.96
C GLU A 38 -9.93 -5.91 13.56
N ALA A 39 -11.03 -6.17 14.31
CA ALA A 39 -11.82 -5.24 15.14
C ALA A 39 -11.82 -3.75 14.75
N ASP A 40 -12.95 -3.31 14.23
CA ASP A 40 -13.44 -1.90 14.13
C ASP A 40 -12.36 -0.81 13.92
N ARG A 41 -11.55 -0.97 12.88
CA ARG A 41 -10.49 -0.01 12.53
C ARG A 41 -10.96 1.09 11.57
N GLY A 42 -12.26 1.29 11.46
CA GLY A 42 -12.88 2.37 10.68
C GLY A 42 -12.73 2.26 9.15
N ALA A 43 -12.13 1.18 8.64
CA ALA A 43 -11.96 0.99 7.20
C ALA A 43 -11.87 -0.50 6.80
N GLN A 44 -11.99 -0.76 5.51
CA GLN A 44 -11.74 -2.07 4.91
C GLN A 44 -11.04 -1.95 3.56
N VAL A 45 -10.29 -2.97 3.15
CA VAL A 45 -9.81 -3.08 1.77
C VAL A 45 -10.96 -3.57 0.90
N ALA A 46 -11.40 -2.70 -0.02
CA ALA A 46 -12.51 -2.95 -0.92
C ALA A 46 -12.06 -3.59 -2.24
N LEU A 47 -10.82 -3.32 -2.66
CA LEU A 47 -10.30 -3.74 -3.95
C LEU A 47 -8.77 -3.88 -3.89
N VAL A 48 -8.25 -4.89 -4.58
CA VAL A 48 -6.83 -4.98 -4.95
C VAL A 48 -6.69 -4.81 -6.46
N VAL A 49 -5.86 -3.87 -6.89
CA VAL A 49 -5.56 -3.62 -8.30
C VAL A 49 -4.14 -4.06 -8.60
N THR A 50 -3.96 -4.81 -9.67
CA THR A 50 -2.64 -5.17 -10.19
C THR A 50 -2.55 -4.92 -11.70
N ASN A 51 -1.34 -4.63 -12.18
CA ASN A 51 -1.09 -4.49 -13.62
C ASN A 51 -0.59 -5.79 -14.28
N LYS A 52 -0.50 -6.89 -13.51
CA LYS A 52 0.03 -8.18 -13.97
C LYS A 52 -0.94 -9.32 -13.61
N ALA A 53 -1.35 -10.09 -14.61
CA ALA A 53 -2.28 -11.20 -14.43
C ALA A 53 -1.71 -12.36 -13.58
N GLU A 54 -0.38 -12.49 -13.55
CA GLU A 54 0.34 -13.54 -12.80
C GLU A 54 0.85 -13.06 -11.43
N ALA A 55 0.47 -11.86 -10.98
CA ALA A 55 0.93 -11.32 -9.72
C ALA A 55 0.41 -12.13 -8.53
N GLY A 56 1.30 -12.52 -7.61
CA GLY A 56 0.94 -13.28 -6.41
C GLY A 56 -0.04 -12.58 -5.48
N VAL A 57 -0.19 -11.26 -5.60
CA VAL A 57 -1.19 -10.48 -4.85
C VAL A 57 -2.62 -10.94 -5.12
N ILE A 58 -2.92 -11.47 -6.31
CA ILE A 58 -4.25 -11.93 -6.70
C ILE A 58 -4.69 -13.08 -5.78
N SER A 59 -3.93 -14.17 -5.76
CA SER A 59 -4.26 -15.35 -4.95
C SER A 59 -4.34 -15.02 -3.44
N ARG A 60 -3.49 -14.11 -2.95
CA ARG A 60 -3.53 -13.65 -1.56
C ARG A 60 -4.81 -12.89 -1.23
N ALA A 61 -5.20 -11.93 -2.08
CA ALA A 61 -6.41 -11.15 -1.88
C ALA A 61 -7.67 -12.02 -1.98
N GLU A 62 -7.75 -12.88 -2.98
CA GLU A 62 -8.87 -13.82 -3.18
C GLU A 62 -9.01 -14.81 -2.01
N SER A 63 -7.91 -15.36 -1.50
CA SER A 63 -7.94 -16.24 -0.30
C SER A 63 -8.47 -15.52 0.95
N LEU A 64 -8.37 -14.21 0.95
CA LEU A 64 -8.96 -13.35 1.97
C LEU A 64 -10.32 -12.77 1.53
N GLY A 65 -10.95 -13.23 0.43
CA GLY A 65 -12.27 -12.78 -0.05
C GLY A 65 -12.31 -11.29 -0.40
N VAL A 66 -11.17 -10.71 -0.81
CA VAL A 66 -11.10 -9.33 -1.34
C VAL A 66 -11.09 -9.40 -2.86
N GLU A 67 -11.92 -8.56 -3.47
CA GLU A 67 -12.01 -8.45 -4.93
C GLU A 67 -10.67 -8.02 -5.52
N THR A 68 -10.33 -8.61 -6.66
CA THR A 68 -9.12 -8.28 -7.42
C THR A 68 -9.49 -7.76 -8.82
N CYS A 69 -8.71 -6.84 -9.34
CA CYS A 69 -8.83 -6.33 -10.70
C CYS A 69 -7.47 -6.24 -11.37
N VAL A 70 -7.35 -6.86 -12.54
CA VAL A 70 -6.16 -6.74 -13.38
C VAL A 70 -6.36 -5.58 -14.36
N LEU A 71 -5.57 -4.53 -14.20
CA LEU A 71 -5.54 -3.35 -15.08
C LEU A 71 -4.18 -3.20 -15.73
N PRO A 72 -3.97 -3.65 -16.96
CA PRO A 72 -2.76 -3.36 -17.73
C PRO A 72 -2.49 -1.86 -17.82
N ALA A 73 -1.26 -1.49 -18.16
CA ALA A 73 -0.79 -0.10 -18.10
C ALA A 73 -1.60 0.88 -18.96
N ASP A 74 -2.12 0.44 -20.10
CA ASP A 74 -3.00 1.21 -20.99
C ASP A 74 -4.36 1.48 -20.33
N ARG A 75 -4.98 0.47 -19.70
CA ARG A 75 -6.25 0.57 -18.99
C ARG A 75 -6.14 1.39 -17.71
N LEU A 76 -4.99 1.32 -17.02
CA LEU A 76 -4.71 2.16 -15.86
C LEU A 76 -4.65 3.65 -16.22
N ARG A 77 -4.20 3.98 -17.44
CA ARG A 77 -4.08 5.35 -17.94
C ARG A 77 -5.37 5.89 -18.57
N ASP A 78 -6.38 5.07 -18.67
CA ASP A 78 -7.69 5.44 -19.18
C ASP A 78 -8.61 5.84 -18.03
N PRO A 79 -8.95 7.15 -17.88
CA PRO A 79 -9.80 7.63 -16.79
C PRO A 79 -11.20 6.99 -16.83
N ASP A 80 -11.73 6.70 -18.02
CA ASP A 80 -13.06 6.10 -18.17
C ASP A 80 -13.11 4.63 -17.75
N THR A 81 -11.96 4.01 -17.56
CA THR A 81 -11.83 2.66 -17.00
C THR A 81 -11.65 2.68 -15.50
N ILE A 82 -10.64 3.41 -15.00
CA ILE A 82 -10.24 3.28 -13.59
C ILE A 82 -11.12 4.10 -12.64
N LEU A 83 -11.58 5.27 -13.03
CA LEU A 83 -12.40 6.10 -12.13
C LEU A 83 -13.73 5.43 -11.79
N PRO A 84 -14.54 4.94 -12.76
CA PRO A 84 -15.77 4.22 -12.44
C PRO A 84 -15.53 2.94 -11.61
N LEU A 85 -14.40 2.25 -11.84
CA LEU A 85 -14.03 1.05 -11.08
C LEU A 85 -13.86 1.36 -9.58
N LEU A 86 -13.15 2.46 -9.25
CA LEU A 86 -12.91 2.89 -7.88
C LEU A 86 -14.16 3.50 -7.24
N GLU A 87 -14.89 4.32 -8.00
CA GLU A 87 -16.12 5.00 -7.54
C GLU A 87 -17.24 4.02 -7.21
N ALA A 88 -17.45 3.00 -8.05
CA ALA A 88 -18.47 1.97 -7.82
C ALA A 88 -18.21 1.18 -6.51
N ARG A 89 -16.97 1.20 -6.00
CA ARG A 89 -16.59 0.55 -4.73
C ARG A 89 -16.44 1.55 -3.58
N GLY A 90 -16.77 2.82 -3.83
CA GLY A 90 -16.67 3.89 -2.83
C GLY A 90 -15.27 4.12 -2.30
N VAL A 91 -14.22 3.86 -3.11
CA VAL A 91 -12.83 4.01 -2.69
C VAL A 91 -12.53 5.45 -2.30
N ASP A 92 -12.01 5.64 -1.10
CA ASP A 92 -11.60 6.96 -0.56
C ASP A 92 -10.09 7.08 -0.33
N LEU A 93 -9.35 5.97 -0.33
CA LEU A 93 -7.90 5.93 -0.20
C LEU A 93 -7.29 4.91 -1.15
N ILE A 94 -6.22 5.29 -1.84
CA ILE A 94 -5.39 4.41 -2.66
C ILE A 94 -4.05 4.21 -1.96
N VAL A 95 -3.66 2.95 -1.77
CA VAL A 95 -2.40 2.55 -1.14
C VAL A 95 -1.55 1.81 -2.15
N LEU A 96 -0.39 2.36 -2.49
CA LEU A 96 0.59 1.67 -3.34
C LEU A 96 1.49 0.80 -2.46
N ALA A 97 1.48 -0.49 -2.71
CA ALA A 97 2.20 -1.50 -1.95
C ALA A 97 3.07 -2.37 -2.90
N GLY A 98 4.17 -1.80 -3.37
CA GLY A 98 5.00 -2.41 -4.41
C GLY A 98 4.34 -2.33 -5.79
N PHE A 99 3.73 -1.20 -6.11
CA PHE A 99 3.17 -0.90 -7.42
C PHE A 99 4.21 -0.22 -8.30
N LEU A 100 4.51 -0.80 -9.47
CA LEU A 100 5.68 -0.41 -10.28
C LEU A 100 5.37 0.61 -11.38
N LEU A 101 4.10 0.92 -11.62
CA LEU A 101 3.71 1.91 -12.62
C LEU A 101 3.55 3.29 -11.97
N MET A 102 3.84 4.32 -12.76
CA MET A 102 3.53 5.70 -12.36
C MET A 102 2.01 5.89 -12.28
N VAL A 103 1.57 6.51 -11.21
CA VAL A 103 0.16 6.88 -11.03
C VAL A 103 -0.18 8.00 -12.01
N PRO A 104 -1.25 7.88 -12.80
CA PRO A 104 -1.64 8.93 -13.74
C PRO A 104 -2.00 10.25 -13.03
N PRO A 105 -1.62 11.42 -13.60
CA PRO A 105 -1.92 12.72 -12.99
C PRO A 105 -3.40 12.96 -12.69
N PHE A 106 -4.31 12.50 -13.55
CA PHE A 106 -5.75 12.63 -13.31
C PHE A 106 -6.21 11.87 -12.07
N LEU A 107 -5.56 10.74 -11.75
CA LEU A 107 -5.88 9.96 -10.55
C LEU A 107 -5.40 10.70 -9.29
N ILE A 108 -4.23 11.33 -9.34
CA ILE A 108 -3.71 12.19 -8.26
C ILE A 108 -4.65 13.38 -8.04
N ALA A 109 -5.11 14.01 -9.12
CA ALA A 109 -6.07 15.12 -9.06
C ALA A 109 -7.45 14.69 -8.50
N ARG A 110 -7.90 13.46 -8.80
CA ARG A 110 -9.20 12.93 -8.32
C ARG A 110 -9.16 12.52 -6.84
N TYR A 111 -7.97 12.13 -6.35
CA TYR A 111 -7.74 11.68 -4.97
C TYR A 111 -6.69 12.56 -4.25
N PRO A 112 -6.92 13.88 -4.09
CA PRO A 112 -5.93 14.80 -3.53
C PRO A 112 -5.64 14.46 -2.06
N GLY A 113 -4.36 14.18 -1.75
CA GLY A 113 -3.95 13.73 -0.41
C GLY A 113 -4.52 12.37 0.02
N ARG A 114 -4.98 11.57 -0.93
CA ARG A 114 -5.58 10.25 -0.70
C ARG A 114 -4.90 9.14 -1.51
N ILE A 115 -3.67 9.36 -1.94
CA ILE A 115 -2.81 8.33 -2.54
C ILE A 115 -1.50 8.33 -1.78
N ILE A 116 -1.12 7.19 -1.21
CA ILE A 116 0.13 7.01 -0.48
C ILE A 116 0.94 5.84 -1.04
N ASN A 117 2.24 5.90 -0.84
CA ASN A 117 3.19 4.86 -1.24
C ASN A 117 4.08 4.47 -0.06
N ILE A 118 4.53 3.22 -0.04
CA ILE A 118 5.64 2.78 0.79
C ILE A 118 6.87 2.54 -0.08
N HIS A 119 7.99 3.16 0.31
CA HIS A 119 9.27 3.01 -0.37
C HIS A 119 10.30 2.35 0.58
N PRO A 120 11.10 1.38 0.09
CA PRO A 120 11.97 0.56 0.96
C PRO A 120 13.32 1.21 1.25
N SER A 121 13.37 2.54 1.39
CA SER A 121 14.54 3.30 1.85
C SER A 121 14.12 4.53 2.67
N LEU A 122 15.10 5.22 3.24
CA LEU A 122 14.91 6.53 3.87
C LEU A 122 15.02 7.63 2.79
N LEU A 123 13.89 7.99 2.17
CA LEU A 123 13.85 9.05 1.15
C LEU A 123 14.43 10.37 1.69
N PRO A 124 15.09 11.16 0.83
CA PRO A 124 15.20 11.04 -0.64
C PRO A 124 16.27 10.05 -1.12
N ALA A 125 17.05 9.46 -0.22
CA ALA A 125 18.09 8.50 -0.62
C ALA A 125 17.45 7.23 -1.24
N TYR A 126 18.05 6.77 -2.34
CA TYR A 126 17.61 5.55 -3.05
C TYR A 126 16.16 5.60 -3.53
N GLY A 127 15.63 6.80 -3.82
CA GLY A 127 14.33 7.03 -4.44
C GLY A 127 14.43 7.37 -5.93
N GLY A 128 13.27 7.50 -6.58
CA GLY A 128 13.15 7.95 -7.95
C GLY A 128 13.06 6.84 -9.00
N LYS A 129 13.08 7.25 -10.27
CA LYS A 129 12.85 6.33 -11.40
C LYS A 129 13.84 5.16 -11.43
N GLY A 130 13.31 3.95 -11.41
CA GLY A 130 14.11 2.72 -11.47
C GLY A 130 14.53 2.16 -10.11
N MET A 131 14.33 2.89 -9.01
CA MET A 131 14.64 2.48 -7.65
C MET A 131 13.43 1.79 -7.02
N TYR A 132 13.37 0.46 -7.14
CA TYR A 132 12.30 -0.37 -6.58
C TYR A 132 12.77 -1.79 -6.26
N GLY A 133 12.13 -2.40 -5.26
CA GLY A 133 12.37 -3.78 -4.86
C GLY A 133 13.85 -4.03 -4.54
N ARG A 134 14.37 -5.16 -4.99
CA ARG A 134 15.74 -5.62 -4.72
C ARG A 134 16.84 -4.62 -5.11
N ARG A 135 16.59 -3.81 -6.18
CA ARG A 135 17.58 -2.80 -6.61
C ARG A 135 17.89 -1.76 -5.54
N VAL A 136 16.91 -1.40 -4.72
CA VAL A 136 17.13 -0.48 -3.60
C VAL A 136 18.05 -1.12 -2.57
N HIS A 137 17.83 -2.38 -2.23
CA HIS A 137 18.63 -3.09 -1.23
C HIS A 137 20.05 -3.33 -1.71
N GLU A 138 20.22 -3.66 -3.00
CA GLU A 138 21.54 -3.80 -3.64
C GLU A 138 22.33 -2.47 -3.60
N ALA A 139 21.67 -1.36 -3.97
CA ALA A 139 22.29 -0.03 -3.95
C ALA A 139 22.70 0.42 -2.54
N VAL A 140 21.86 0.14 -1.54
CA VAL A 140 22.13 0.45 -0.13
C VAL A 140 23.37 -0.33 0.38
N VAL A 141 23.46 -1.63 0.05
CA VAL A 141 24.62 -2.47 0.44
C VAL A 141 25.87 -2.05 -0.31
N GLU A 142 25.78 -1.80 -1.62
CA GLU A 142 26.91 -1.34 -2.46
C GLU A 142 27.49 -0.01 -1.97
N ALA A 143 26.63 0.89 -1.48
CA ALA A 143 27.06 2.17 -0.91
C ALA A 143 27.70 2.04 0.49
N GLY A 144 27.66 0.86 1.11
CA GLY A 144 28.21 0.63 2.44
C GLY A 144 27.45 1.37 3.54
N GLU A 145 26.16 1.58 3.36
CA GLU A 145 25.33 2.28 4.34
C GLU A 145 25.27 1.49 5.67
N SER A 146 25.31 2.22 6.78
CA SER A 146 25.11 1.63 8.12
C SER A 146 23.64 1.62 8.54
N ARG A 147 22.76 2.30 7.79
CA ARG A 147 21.35 2.46 8.11
C ARG A 147 20.51 2.60 6.86
N THR A 148 19.33 1.98 6.86
CA THR A 148 18.27 2.18 5.88
C THR A 148 16.91 2.24 6.59
N GLY A 149 15.80 2.00 5.90
CA GLY A 149 14.48 1.97 6.51
C GLY A 149 13.36 1.94 5.48
N ILE A 150 12.18 2.31 5.92
CA ILE A 150 11.02 2.51 5.07
C ILE A 150 10.58 3.97 5.13
N THR A 151 10.02 4.46 4.04
CA THR A 151 9.34 5.76 3.97
C THR A 151 7.91 5.55 3.48
N VAL A 152 6.93 6.03 4.25
CA VAL A 152 5.55 6.19 3.80
C VAL A 152 5.34 7.65 3.45
N HIS A 153 4.85 7.92 2.24
CA HIS A 153 4.71 9.28 1.73
C HIS A 153 3.46 9.43 0.85
N PHE A 154 2.96 10.64 0.71
CA PHE A 154 1.95 10.96 -0.28
C PHE A 154 2.51 10.86 -1.69
N VAL A 155 1.70 10.40 -2.63
CA VAL A 155 2.10 10.34 -4.04
C VAL A 155 1.96 11.72 -4.70
N SER A 156 2.96 12.11 -5.47
CA SER A 156 2.98 13.29 -6.32
C SER A 156 3.17 12.89 -7.79
N GLU A 157 3.21 13.85 -8.69
CA GLU A 157 3.47 13.60 -10.12
C GLU A 157 4.92 13.16 -10.42
N LYS A 158 5.81 13.24 -9.43
CA LYS A 158 7.19 12.75 -9.52
C LYS A 158 7.37 11.50 -8.66
N TYR A 159 8.25 10.61 -9.10
CA TYR A 159 8.58 9.42 -8.32
C TYR A 159 9.18 9.80 -6.96
N ASP A 160 8.65 9.23 -5.89
CA ASP A 160 9.15 9.28 -4.52
C ASP A 160 9.44 10.69 -3.96
N ASP A 161 8.78 11.73 -4.51
CA ASP A 161 9.00 13.17 -4.18
C ASP A 161 7.83 13.78 -3.38
N GLY A 162 6.85 13.00 -2.98
CA GLY A 162 5.71 13.49 -2.21
C GLY A 162 6.02 13.70 -0.73
N ARG A 163 5.20 14.50 -0.05
CA ARG A 163 5.33 14.80 1.38
C ARG A 163 5.38 13.51 2.22
N ILE A 164 6.42 13.39 3.04
CA ILE A 164 6.64 12.24 3.92
C ILE A 164 5.59 12.24 5.03
N ILE A 165 5.01 11.07 5.30
CA ILE A 165 4.11 10.80 6.42
C ILE A 165 4.92 10.23 7.59
N ALA A 166 5.74 9.20 7.34
CA ALA A 166 6.56 8.55 8.34
C ALA A 166 7.83 7.93 7.73
N GLN A 167 8.89 7.88 8.51
CA GLN A 167 10.11 7.12 8.20
C GLN A 167 10.48 6.26 9.39
N ILE A 168 10.76 4.99 9.15
CA ILE A 168 11.17 4.02 10.18
C ILE A 168 12.55 3.49 9.82
N PRO A 169 13.59 3.85 10.55
CA PRO A 169 14.96 3.40 10.29
C PRO A 169 15.24 2.00 10.81
N VAL A 170 16.24 1.35 10.21
CA VAL A 170 16.86 0.11 10.69
C VAL A 170 18.36 0.11 10.41
N GLU A 171 19.12 -0.39 11.38
CA GLU A 171 20.57 -0.53 11.25
C GLU A 171 20.94 -1.71 10.33
N ILE A 172 22.00 -1.51 9.56
CA ILE A 172 22.60 -2.50 8.66
C ILE A 172 23.99 -2.88 9.16
N SER A 173 24.26 -4.17 9.24
CA SER A 173 25.61 -4.67 9.50
C SER A 173 26.46 -4.61 8.21
N PRO A 174 27.77 -4.34 8.29
CA PRO A 174 28.67 -4.46 7.13
C PRO A 174 28.69 -5.85 6.49
N SER A 175 28.22 -6.88 7.20
CA SER A 175 28.08 -8.25 6.69
C SER A 175 26.72 -8.56 6.08
N ASP A 176 25.73 -7.64 6.15
CA ASP A 176 24.41 -7.89 5.59
C ASP A 176 24.48 -7.92 4.05
N SER A 177 23.90 -8.96 3.49
CA SER A 177 23.62 -9.02 2.05
C SER A 177 22.37 -8.21 1.69
N ALA A 178 22.12 -7.98 0.40
CA ALA A 178 20.88 -7.38 -0.07
C ALA A 178 19.62 -8.15 0.37
N ALA A 179 19.71 -9.49 0.49
CA ALA A 179 18.62 -10.32 0.98
C ALA A 179 18.38 -10.13 2.50
N ASP A 180 19.44 -9.91 3.28
CA ASP A 180 19.30 -9.60 4.70
C ASP A 180 18.64 -8.24 4.91
N VAL A 181 19.07 -7.23 4.11
CA VAL A 181 18.45 -5.90 4.11
C VAL A 181 16.97 -5.98 3.71
N GLU A 182 16.63 -6.69 2.63
CA GLU A 182 15.25 -6.95 2.20
C GLU A 182 14.42 -7.56 3.35
N SER A 183 14.97 -8.56 4.04
CA SER A 183 14.29 -9.20 5.18
C SER A 183 14.04 -8.23 6.34
N LYS A 184 14.98 -7.32 6.61
CA LYS A 184 14.82 -6.26 7.62
C LYS A 184 13.71 -5.28 7.22
N ILE A 185 13.71 -4.85 5.96
CA ILE A 185 12.69 -3.95 5.40
C ILE A 185 11.30 -4.59 5.45
N HIS A 186 11.14 -5.84 5.02
CA HIS A 186 9.86 -6.53 5.09
C HIS A 186 9.30 -6.65 6.52
N ARG A 187 10.17 -6.80 7.53
CA ARG A 187 9.74 -6.77 8.94
C ARG A 187 9.20 -5.40 9.35
N LEU A 188 9.87 -4.31 8.93
CA LEU A 188 9.39 -2.94 9.18
C LEU A 188 8.06 -2.66 8.49
N GLU A 189 7.95 -3.02 7.21
CA GLU A 189 6.71 -2.88 6.43
C GLU A 189 5.56 -3.59 7.14
N LYS A 190 5.77 -4.86 7.51
CA LYS A 190 4.75 -5.66 8.19
C LYS A 190 4.31 -5.07 9.54
N ALA A 191 5.25 -4.56 10.31
CA ALA A 191 4.99 -4.03 11.65
C ALA A 191 4.32 -2.64 11.61
N HIS A 192 4.66 -1.80 10.64
CA HIS A 192 4.34 -0.38 10.69
C HIS A 192 3.36 0.09 9.62
N PHE A 193 3.41 -0.43 8.40
CA PHE A 193 2.66 0.16 7.29
C PHE A 193 1.14 0.20 7.51
N PRO A 194 0.46 -0.89 7.90
CA PRO A 194 -0.99 -0.84 8.14
C PRO A 194 -1.37 0.12 9.28
N ARG A 195 -0.52 0.19 10.33
CA ARG A 195 -0.72 1.11 11.45
C ARG A 195 -0.60 2.57 11.01
N ILE A 196 0.40 2.91 10.20
CA ILE A 196 0.59 4.26 9.66
C ILE A 196 -0.62 4.67 8.80
N ILE A 197 -1.16 3.76 7.97
CA ILE A 197 -2.39 4.00 7.21
C ILE A 197 -3.55 4.34 8.16
N HIS A 198 -3.76 3.53 9.19
CA HIS A 198 -4.83 3.70 10.15
C HIS A 198 -4.71 5.03 10.91
N GLU A 199 -3.53 5.31 11.46
CA GLU A 199 -3.26 6.52 12.22
C GLU A 199 -3.37 7.81 11.37
N THR A 200 -3.13 7.71 10.06
CA THR A 200 -3.18 8.86 9.15
C THR A 200 -4.59 9.20 8.67
N PHE A 201 -5.46 8.20 8.49
CA PHE A 201 -6.72 8.39 7.76
C PHE A 201 -7.99 7.96 8.51
N TYR A 202 -7.88 7.14 9.58
CA TYR A 202 -9.04 6.46 10.17
C TYR A 202 -9.07 6.50 11.71
N GLN A 203 -8.25 7.32 12.34
CA GLN A 203 -8.34 7.59 13.78
C GLN A 203 -9.48 8.52 14.13
#